data_b063d6f605c479d37d61cbbfd8e3ae5d
#
_entry.id   b063d6f605c479d37d61cbbfd8e3ae5d
#
_cell.length_a   1.000
_cell.length_b   1.000
_cell.length_c   1.000
_cell.angle_alpha   90.00
_cell.angle_beta   90.00
_cell.angle_gamma   90.00
#
_symmetry.space_group_name_H-M   'P 1'
#
loop_
_entity.id
_entity.type
_entity.pdbx_description
1 polymer ?
#
loop_
_entity_poly.entity_id
_entity_poly.type
_entity_poly.pdbx_seq_one_letter_code
_entity_poly.pdbx_strand_id
1 'polypeptide(L)'
;MDQCVRNYVRICDACQRNKTARYKKYGPLKPLEIPYRPWEYISMDFITELPSLSGYDQIWVIVDRFSKMAHFVPLKSRTAPTLAKAFVREIWRLHSLPLGVVSDRDTVFTSKL
;
A
#
# COMPACT_ATOMS: atom_id res chain seq x y z
N MET A 1 41.53 -0.36 7.48
CA MET A 1 41.35 -1.80 7.15
C MET A 1 39.92 -2.28 7.40
N ASP A 2 39.29 -1.93 8.48
CA ASP A 2 37.95 -2.39 8.88
C ASP A 2 36.81 -1.98 7.89
N GLN A 3 36.83 -0.75 7.38
CA GLN A 3 35.81 -0.26 6.45
C GLN A 3 35.84 -0.96 5.07
N CYS A 4 37.05 -1.22 4.54
CA CYS A 4 37.19 -1.95 3.29
C CYS A 4 36.68 -3.39 3.40
N VAL A 5 37.00 -4.07 4.52
CA VAL A 5 36.52 -5.44 4.78
C VAL A 5 35.00 -5.47 4.92
N ARG A 6 34.41 -4.51 5.65
CA ARG A 6 32.93 -4.42 5.78
C ARG A 6 32.26 -4.20 4.43
N ASN A 7 32.79 -3.30 3.61
CA ASN A 7 32.24 -3.05 2.28
C ASN A 7 32.35 -4.29 1.38
N TYR A 8 33.51 -4.96 1.38
CA TYR A 8 33.69 -6.19 0.62
C TYR A 8 32.66 -7.26 1.03
N VAL A 9 32.52 -7.52 2.33
CA VAL A 9 31.56 -8.52 2.83
C VAL A 9 30.13 -8.15 2.48
N ARG A 10 29.78 -6.86 2.48
CA ARG A 10 28.43 -6.37 2.16
C ARG A 10 28.04 -6.60 0.69
N ILE A 11 28.98 -6.50 -0.24
CA ILE A 11 28.75 -6.67 -1.68
C ILE A 11 29.09 -8.08 -2.20
N CYS A 12 29.72 -8.93 -1.39
CA CYS A 12 30.10 -10.28 -1.77
C CYS A 12 28.87 -11.20 -1.79
N ASP A 13 28.49 -11.68 -2.98
CA ASP A 13 27.33 -12.57 -3.18
C ASP A 13 27.42 -13.86 -2.34
N ALA A 14 28.59 -14.53 -2.35
CA ALA A 14 28.82 -15.72 -1.55
C ALA A 14 28.65 -15.49 -0.04
N CYS A 15 29.13 -14.35 0.48
CA CYS A 15 28.94 -14.00 1.88
C CYS A 15 27.50 -13.70 2.20
N GLN A 16 26.76 -13.03 1.31
CA GLN A 16 25.36 -12.68 1.55
C GLN A 16 24.44 -13.91 1.54
N ARG A 17 24.69 -14.87 0.65
CA ARG A 17 23.90 -16.12 0.58
C ARG A 17 24.18 -17.09 1.71
N ASN A 18 25.44 -17.22 2.11
CA ASN A 18 25.87 -18.25 3.09
C ASN A 18 25.87 -17.74 4.54
N LYS A 19 25.74 -16.44 4.77
CA LYS A 19 25.77 -15.88 6.11
C LYS A 19 24.47 -16.11 6.85
N THR A 20 24.55 -16.73 8.03
CA THR A 20 23.37 -16.88 8.89
C THR A 20 22.79 -15.52 9.24
N ALA A 21 21.49 -15.35 9.01
CA ALA A 21 20.79 -14.12 9.35
C ALA A 21 20.86 -13.84 10.86
N ARG A 22 21.41 -12.68 11.23
CA ARG A 22 21.57 -12.25 12.64
C ARG A 22 20.36 -11.46 13.17
N TYR A 23 19.30 -11.32 12.37
CA TYR A 23 18.09 -10.68 12.82
C TYR A 23 17.18 -11.70 13.55
N LYS A 24 16.40 -11.19 14.47
CA LYS A 24 15.40 -11.98 15.20
C LYS A 24 14.38 -12.54 14.20
N LYS A 25 14.03 -13.81 14.32
CA LYS A 25 12.97 -14.40 13.47
C LYS A 25 11.70 -13.58 13.60
N TYR A 26 11.01 -13.39 12.47
CA TYR A 26 9.71 -12.73 12.49
C TYR A 26 8.74 -13.50 13.39
N GLY A 27 7.94 -12.77 14.15
CA GLY A 27 6.87 -13.36 14.95
C GLY A 27 5.77 -13.95 14.08
N PRO A 28 4.84 -14.71 14.64
CA PRO A 28 3.68 -15.19 13.90
C PRO A 28 2.87 -14.03 13.35
N LEU A 29 2.31 -14.21 12.15
CA LEU A 29 1.42 -13.23 11.53
C LEU A 29 0.18 -13.03 12.41
N LYS A 30 -0.12 -11.78 12.70
CA LYS A 30 -1.37 -11.39 13.37
C LYS A 30 -2.42 -11.11 12.29
N PRO A 31 -3.49 -11.92 12.18
CA PRO A 31 -4.54 -11.68 11.21
C PRO A 31 -5.22 -10.33 11.47
N LEU A 32 -5.65 -9.67 10.40
CA LEU A 32 -6.51 -8.50 10.49
C LEU A 32 -7.94 -8.93 10.84
N GLU A 33 -8.67 -8.06 11.52
CA GLU A 33 -10.09 -8.30 11.80
C GLU A 33 -10.88 -8.61 10.53
N ILE A 34 -11.77 -9.58 10.64
CA ILE A 34 -12.68 -9.97 9.56
C ILE A 34 -13.91 -9.07 9.66
N PRO A 35 -14.25 -8.30 8.61
CA PRO A 35 -15.45 -7.46 8.62
C PRO A 35 -16.72 -8.32 8.66
N TYR A 36 -17.76 -7.78 9.28
CA TYR A 36 -19.08 -8.44 9.38
C TYR A 36 -20.08 -7.94 8.33
N ARG A 37 -19.80 -6.78 7.72
CA ARG A 37 -20.69 -6.13 6.76
C ARG A 37 -19.93 -5.59 5.54
N PRO A 38 -20.56 -5.51 4.37
CA PRO A 38 -19.97 -4.87 3.20
C PRO A 38 -19.62 -3.40 3.50
N TRP A 39 -18.46 -2.96 3.00
CA TRP A 39 -17.92 -1.61 3.08
C TRP A 39 -17.63 -1.07 4.49
N GLU A 40 -17.65 -1.94 5.49
CA GLU A 40 -17.24 -1.61 6.85
C GLU A 40 -15.71 -1.42 6.96
N TYR A 41 -14.96 -2.30 6.31
CA TYR A 41 -13.50 -2.21 6.22
C TYR A 41 -13.06 -2.36 4.77
N ILE A 42 -12.27 -1.42 4.31
CA ILE A 42 -11.73 -1.40 2.95
C ILE A 42 -10.22 -1.57 2.95
N SER A 43 -9.68 -2.07 1.85
CA SER A 43 -8.25 -1.99 1.55
C SER A 43 -8.02 -1.09 0.34
N MET A 44 -6.92 -0.33 0.36
CA MET A 44 -6.57 0.60 -0.71
C MET A 44 -5.13 0.37 -1.13
N ASP A 45 -4.89 0.48 -2.44
CA ASP A 45 -3.57 0.37 -3.04
C ASP A 45 -3.51 1.20 -4.33
N PHE A 46 -2.29 1.48 -4.83
CA PHE A 46 -2.08 2.20 -6.08
C PHE A 46 -1.32 1.33 -7.08
N ILE A 47 -1.84 1.26 -8.30
CA ILE A 47 -1.10 0.77 -9.46
C ILE A 47 -0.54 2.00 -10.17
N THR A 48 0.79 2.11 -10.21
CA THR A 48 1.52 3.25 -10.76
C THR A 48 2.32 2.86 -12.00
N GLU A 49 2.92 3.85 -12.66
CA GLU A 49 3.79 3.63 -13.84
C GLU A 49 3.08 2.97 -15.02
N LEU A 50 1.78 3.21 -15.14
CA LEU A 50 1.01 2.76 -16.30
C LEU A 50 1.28 3.68 -17.50
N PRO A 51 1.16 3.17 -18.74
CA PRO A 51 1.18 4.01 -19.93
C PRO A 51 0.13 5.11 -19.82
N SER A 52 0.55 6.36 -20.01
CA SER A 52 -0.35 7.50 -19.87
C SER A 52 -1.42 7.52 -20.97
N LEU A 53 -2.68 7.51 -20.55
CA LEU A 53 -3.84 7.66 -21.43
C LEU A 53 -4.63 8.90 -21.00
N SER A 54 -4.67 9.91 -21.85
CA SER A 54 -5.36 11.20 -21.57
C SER A 54 -4.91 11.87 -20.27
N GLY A 55 -3.63 11.66 -19.89
CA GLY A 55 -3.02 12.20 -18.67
C GLY A 55 -3.29 11.37 -17.41
N TYR A 56 -3.93 10.21 -17.52
CA TYR A 56 -4.06 9.24 -16.43
C TYR A 56 -2.96 8.20 -16.58
N ASP A 57 -2.17 7.99 -15.54
CA ASP A 57 -1.04 7.06 -15.50
C ASP A 57 -1.04 6.17 -14.24
N GLN A 58 -2.09 6.28 -13.44
CA GLN A 58 -2.24 5.57 -12.18
C GLN A 58 -3.69 5.13 -11.98
N ILE A 59 -3.86 4.03 -11.25
CA ILE A 59 -5.17 3.54 -10.84
C ILE A 59 -5.16 3.39 -9.32
N TRP A 60 -6.13 4.01 -8.66
CA TRP A 60 -6.40 3.76 -7.25
C TRP A 60 -7.37 2.60 -7.13
N VAL A 61 -6.95 1.54 -6.48
CA VAL A 61 -7.73 0.33 -6.24
C VAL A 61 -8.26 0.39 -4.84
N ILE A 62 -9.58 0.29 -4.68
CA ILE A 62 -10.27 0.30 -3.39
C ILE A 62 -11.13 -0.97 -3.33
N VAL A 63 -10.85 -1.84 -2.37
CA VAL A 63 -11.51 -3.15 -2.27
C VAL A 63 -12.24 -3.26 -0.95
N ASP A 64 -13.50 -3.62 -0.99
CA ASP A 64 -14.24 -4.06 0.19
C ASP A 64 -13.68 -5.38 0.72
N ARG A 65 -13.27 -5.40 1.97
CA ARG A 65 -12.64 -6.58 2.57
C ARG A 65 -13.63 -7.72 2.84
N PHE A 66 -14.93 -7.41 2.92
CA PHE A 66 -15.97 -8.40 3.12
C PHE A 66 -16.37 -9.06 1.79
N SER A 67 -16.96 -8.32 0.87
CA SER A 67 -17.52 -8.84 -0.39
C SER A 67 -16.47 -9.05 -1.49
N LYS A 68 -15.29 -8.46 -1.37
CA LYS A 68 -14.24 -8.39 -2.41
C LYS A 68 -14.60 -7.56 -3.63
N MET A 69 -15.71 -6.81 -3.56
CA MET A 69 -16.05 -5.82 -4.58
C MET A 69 -14.97 -4.75 -4.66
N ALA A 70 -14.60 -4.34 -5.86
CA ALA A 70 -13.52 -3.39 -6.09
C ALA A 70 -13.99 -2.19 -6.91
N HIS A 71 -13.47 -1.01 -6.57
CA HIS A 71 -13.51 0.19 -7.39
C HIS A 71 -12.12 0.49 -7.94
N PHE A 72 -12.04 0.81 -9.21
CA PHE A 72 -10.82 1.20 -9.92
C PHE A 72 -10.97 2.65 -10.37
N VAL A 73 -10.25 3.54 -9.73
CA VAL A 73 -10.37 4.99 -9.96
C VAL A 73 -9.12 5.50 -10.68
N PRO A 74 -9.23 5.94 -11.95
CA PRO A 74 -8.08 6.49 -12.66
C PRO A 74 -7.68 7.83 -12.05
N LEU A 75 -6.38 8.03 -11.89
CA LEU A 75 -5.80 9.24 -11.30
C LEU A 75 -4.76 9.87 -12.25
N LYS A 76 -4.75 11.21 -12.26
CA LYS A 76 -3.70 12.04 -12.87
C LYS A 76 -2.65 12.49 -11.84
N SER A 77 -2.98 12.43 -10.57
CA SER A 77 -2.13 12.91 -9.48
C SER A 77 -2.56 12.27 -8.17
N ARG A 78 -1.60 11.92 -7.32
CA ARG A 78 -1.80 11.34 -5.98
C ARG A 78 -1.69 12.38 -4.86
N THR A 79 -2.24 13.56 -5.03
CA THR A 79 -2.27 14.53 -3.93
C THR A 79 -3.42 14.24 -2.97
N ALA A 80 -3.24 14.51 -1.67
CA ALA A 80 -4.25 14.28 -0.66
C ALA A 80 -5.62 14.93 -0.99
N PRO A 81 -5.69 16.19 -1.49
CA PRO A 81 -6.97 16.78 -1.90
C PRO A 81 -7.63 16.06 -3.09
N THR A 82 -6.83 15.54 -4.04
CA THR A 82 -7.36 14.79 -5.20
C THR A 82 -7.97 13.47 -4.74
N LEU A 83 -7.26 12.76 -3.85
CA LEU A 83 -7.75 11.49 -3.29
C LEU A 83 -8.99 11.69 -2.43
N ALA A 84 -9.04 12.72 -1.60
CA ALA A 84 -10.20 13.02 -0.79
C ALA A 84 -11.45 13.27 -1.65
N LYS A 85 -11.34 14.07 -2.71
CA LYS A 85 -12.44 14.30 -3.66
C LYS A 85 -12.88 13.02 -4.37
N ALA A 86 -11.92 12.21 -4.81
CA ALA A 86 -12.21 10.94 -5.46
C ALA A 86 -12.89 9.95 -4.48
N PHE A 87 -12.41 9.88 -3.23
CA PHE A 87 -13.00 9.05 -2.18
C PHE A 87 -14.45 9.40 -1.91
N VAL A 88 -14.75 10.69 -1.75
CA VAL A 88 -16.13 11.15 -1.53
C VAL A 88 -17.02 10.77 -2.70
N ARG A 89 -16.56 10.98 -3.92
CA ARG A 89 -17.34 10.73 -5.13
C ARG A 89 -17.59 9.24 -5.38
N GLU A 90 -16.55 8.39 -5.24
CA GLU A 90 -16.58 6.99 -5.69
C GLU A 90 -16.95 6.02 -4.55
N ILE A 91 -16.64 6.34 -3.30
CA ILE A 91 -16.81 5.43 -2.19
C ILE A 91 -17.87 5.95 -1.21
N TRP A 92 -17.64 7.11 -0.61
CA TRP A 92 -18.52 7.60 0.45
C TRP A 92 -19.96 7.79 -0.05
N ARG A 93 -20.14 8.37 -1.22
CA ARG A 93 -21.48 8.58 -1.81
C ARG A 93 -22.24 7.27 -2.04
N LEU A 94 -21.53 6.17 -2.35
CA LEU A 94 -22.13 4.89 -2.72
C LEU A 94 -22.30 3.93 -1.52
N HIS A 95 -21.36 3.96 -0.58
CA HIS A 95 -21.20 2.92 0.43
C HIS A 95 -21.13 3.45 1.85
N SER A 96 -21.24 4.76 2.06
CA SER A 96 -21.01 5.42 3.35
C SER A 96 -19.54 5.44 3.77
N LEU A 97 -19.25 5.99 4.95
CA LEU A 97 -17.91 6.08 5.48
C LEU A 97 -17.50 4.75 6.11
N PRO A 98 -16.39 4.13 5.69
CA PRO A 98 -15.90 2.89 6.30
C PRO A 98 -15.40 3.15 7.73
N LEU A 99 -15.48 2.13 8.59
CA LEU A 99 -14.95 2.16 9.95
C LEU A 99 -13.43 2.04 9.99
N GLY A 100 -12.87 1.34 9.02
CA GLY A 100 -11.42 1.17 8.94
C GLY A 100 -10.90 1.01 7.52
N VAL A 101 -9.66 1.44 7.36
CA VAL A 101 -8.93 1.40 6.09
C VAL A 101 -7.61 0.67 6.30
N VAL A 102 -7.30 -0.26 5.43
CA VAL A 102 -6.00 -0.93 5.35
C VAL A 102 -5.31 -0.47 4.08
N SER A 103 -4.14 0.12 4.21
CA SER A 103 -3.28 0.52 3.09
C SER A 103 -1.82 0.23 3.42
N ASP A 104 -0.96 0.30 2.43
CA ASP A 104 0.46 0.40 2.66
C ASP A 104 0.83 1.74 3.33
N ARG A 105 2.10 1.91 3.68
CA ARG A 105 2.61 3.15 4.28
C ARG A 105 3.03 4.18 3.24
N ASP A 106 2.28 4.33 2.15
CA ASP A 106 2.57 5.39 1.18
C ASP A 106 2.51 6.77 1.89
N THR A 107 3.42 7.64 1.50
CA THR A 107 3.57 9.00 2.07
C THR A 107 2.30 9.83 1.96
N VAL A 108 1.48 9.56 0.95
CA VAL A 108 0.19 10.24 0.75
C VAL A 108 -0.80 9.94 1.87
N PHE A 109 -0.79 8.71 2.42
CA PHE A 109 -1.66 8.32 3.54
C PHE A 109 -1.08 8.68 4.91
N THR A 110 0.24 8.88 5.00
CA THR A 110 0.93 9.19 6.26
C THR A 110 1.22 10.68 6.44
N SER A 111 1.03 11.50 5.39
CA SER A 111 1.20 12.95 5.47
C SER A 111 0.09 13.58 6.32
N LYS A 112 0.46 14.54 7.17
CA LYS A 112 -0.52 15.40 7.84
C LYS A 112 -1.27 16.20 6.79
N LEU A 113 -2.58 16.09 6.77
CA LEU A 113 -3.46 17.00 6.05
C LEU A 113 -3.44 18.40 6.65
#